data_91d2fc62ff67f1294511f8208afcaa1d
#
_entry.id   91d2fc62ff67f1294511f8208afcaa1d
#
_cell.length_a   1.000
_cell.length_b   1.000
_cell.length_c   1.000
_cell.angle_alpha   90.00
_cell.angle_beta   90.00
_cell.angle_gamma   90.00
#
_symmetry.space_group_name_H-M   'P 1'
#
loop_
_entity.id
_entity.type
_entity.pdbx_description
1 polymer ?
#
loop_
_entity_poly.entity_id
_entity_poly.type
_entity_poly.pdbx_seq_one_letter_code
_entity_poly.pdbx_strand_id
1 'polypeptide(L)'
;YRILSSVQENVFFNGYLSHYAEVVNRISAKVTKVEGNSARHEATFMVTESTSGRQNEIPVWGEEYPSVFMRDELGTYDIEKKYFMPVVRDVPIFPRRDVKVGESWTAEGHEAHDMRRSFDIQEPWIVPFSAHYTYTGTVKEEGRTLHVIEGRYNIYYDSPTVKDRASLTSDLPATTMGFSHQTLYWDNHKGALSRYNEEFRIVIETVFGNTFEFQGVAQAEVSDFVAPSVEKIP
;
A
#
# COMPACT_ATOMS: atom_id res chain seq x y z
N TYR A 1 15.70 2.24 7.42
CA TYR A 1 15.37 1.02 6.67
C TYR A 1 15.00 1.34 5.24
N ARG A 2 15.09 0.34 4.39
CA ARG A 2 14.66 0.40 2.98
C ARG A 2 13.62 -0.67 2.72
N ILE A 3 12.69 -0.37 1.82
CA ILE A 3 11.73 -1.34 1.31
C ILE A 3 11.85 -1.33 -0.21
N LEU A 4 11.91 -2.52 -0.79
CA LEU A 4 11.74 -2.72 -2.21
C LEU A 4 10.41 -3.45 -2.40
N SER A 5 9.49 -2.83 -3.11
CA SER A 5 8.21 -3.41 -3.47
C SER A 5 8.06 -3.47 -4.98
N SER A 6 7.48 -4.54 -5.48
CA SER A 6 7.08 -4.68 -6.88
C SER A 6 5.62 -5.09 -6.97
N VAL A 7 4.92 -4.51 -7.93
CA VAL A 7 3.54 -4.83 -8.29
C VAL A 7 3.52 -5.19 -9.76
N GLN A 8 2.89 -6.31 -10.09
CA GLN A 8 2.64 -6.75 -11.47
C GLN A 8 1.15 -6.83 -11.65
N GLU A 9 0.62 -6.06 -12.58
CA GLU A 9 -0.82 -5.95 -12.76
C GLU A 9 -1.29 -5.88 -14.20
N ASN A 10 -2.49 -6.40 -14.42
CA ASN A 10 -3.29 -6.17 -15.60
C ASN A 10 -4.19 -4.96 -15.35
N VAL A 11 -4.21 -4.02 -16.26
CA VAL A 11 -5.08 -2.85 -16.21
C VAL A 11 -6.16 -3.00 -17.27
N PHE A 12 -7.43 -2.94 -16.86
CA PHE A 12 -8.59 -3.02 -17.76
C PHE A 12 -9.32 -1.68 -17.76
N PHE A 13 -9.88 -1.35 -18.91
CA PHE A 13 -10.80 -0.23 -19.08
C PHE A 13 -12.10 -0.73 -19.72
N ASN A 14 -13.23 -0.50 -19.04
CA ASN A 14 -14.56 -0.98 -19.45
C ASN A 14 -14.58 -2.49 -19.79
N GLY A 15 -13.87 -3.30 -18.98
CA GLY A 15 -13.78 -4.76 -19.13
C GLY A 15 -12.80 -5.25 -20.20
N TYR A 16 -12.14 -4.36 -20.95
CA TYR A 16 -11.14 -4.72 -21.94
C TYR A 16 -9.75 -4.50 -21.40
N LEU A 17 -8.85 -5.48 -21.59
CA LEU A 17 -7.44 -5.34 -21.23
C LEU A 17 -6.83 -4.13 -21.95
N SER A 18 -6.40 -3.16 -21.16
CA SER A 18 -5.75 -1.94 -21.66
C SER A 18 -4.25 -2.18 -21.82
N HIS A 19 -3.59 -2.66 -20.77
CA HIS A 19 -2.15 -2.89 -20.76
C HIS A 19 -1.72 -3.72 -19.55
N TYR A 20 -0.49 -4.13 -19.57
CA TYR A 20 0.28 -4.68 -18.46
C TYR A 20 1.08 -3.56 -17.80
N ALA A 21 1.13 -3.53 -16.47
CA ALA A 21 2.00 -2.61 -15.74
C ALA A 21 2.89 -3.36 -14.74
N GLU A 22 4.12 -2.91 -14.63
CA GLU A 22 5.03 -3.27 -13.54
C GLU A 22 5.39 -1.99 -12.79
N VAL A 23 5.05 -1.94 -11.51
CA VAL A 23 5.34 -0.80 -10.63
C VAL A 23 6.38 -1.22 -9.62
N VAL A 24 7.49 -0.50 -9.54
CA VAL A 24 8.54 -0.74 -8.56
C VAL A 24 8.66 0.46 -7.64
N ASN A 25 8.45 0.22 -6.34
CA ASN A 25 8.63 1.21 -5.29
C ASN A 25 9.94 0.97 -4.55
N ARG A 26 10.80 1.97 -4.55
CA ARG A 26 12.01 2.03 -3.72
C ARG A 26 11.78 3.02 -2.60
N ILE A 27 11.66 2.51 -1.39
CA ILE A 27 11.28 3.33 -0.24
C ILE A 27 12.49 3.43 0.69
N SER A 28 12.86 4.67 1.02
CA SER A 28 13.83 4.97 2.08
C SER A 28 13.09 5.61 3.24
N ALA A 29 13.21 5.08 4.44
CA ALA A 29 12.58 5.65 5.61
C ALA A 29 13.55 5.76 6.78
N LYS A 30 13.45 6.88 7.50
CA LYS A 30 14.23 7.18 8.70
C LYS A 30 13.28 7.49 9.86
N VAL A 31 13.51 6.84 11.00
CA VAL A 31 12.90 7.23 12.26
C VAL A 31 13.67 8.45 12.78
N THR A 32 13.00 9.59 12.92
CA THR A 32 13.61 10.85 13.35
C THR A 32 13.29 11.21 14.78
N LYS A 33 12.21 10.65 15.34
CA LYS A 33 11.81 10.89 16.73
C LYS A 33 10.98 9.71 17.25
N VAL A 34 11.12 9.40 18.52
CA VAL A 34 10.23 8.46 19.23
C VAL A 34 9.55 9.22 20.36
N GLU A 35 8.22 9.11 20.44
CA GLU A 35 7.38 9.79 21.43
C GLU A 35 6.40 8.77 22.03
N GLY A 36 6.67 8.35 23.26
CA GLY A 36 5.88 7.29 23.90
C GLY A 36 5.90 6.02 23.05
N ASN A 37 4.73 5.57 22.61
CA ASN A 37 4.53 4.36 21.82
C ASN A 37 4.50 4.64 20.30
N SER A 38 4.85 5.84 19.87
CA SER A 38 4.82 6.24 18.46
C SER A 38 6.17 6.72 17.99
N ALA A 39 6.45 6.53 16.72
CA ALA A 39 7.67 7.00 16.07
C ALA A 39 7.35 7.88 14.87
N ARG A 40 8.08 9.00 14.73
CA ARG A 40 8.03 9.87 13.56
C ARG A 40 8.95 9.33 12.48
N HIS A 41 8.35 9.09 11.33
CA HIS A 41 9.04 8.63 10.13
C HIS A 41 9.13 9.76 9.10
N GLU A 42 10.29 9.88 8.48
CA GLU A 42 10.49 10.64 7.25
C GLU A 42 10.86 9.65 6.16
N ALA A 43 10.06 9.61 5.11
CA ALA A 43 10.18 8.62 4.05
C ALA A 43 10.17 9.29 2.67
N THR A 44 10.90 8.67 1.74
CA THR A 44 10.86 8.98 0.31
C THR A 44 10.49 7.72 -0.43
N PHE A 45 9.42 7.80 -1.23
CA PHE A 45 8.94 6.74 -2.09
C PHE A 45 9.32 7.09 -3.54
N MET A 46 10.22 6.33 -4.12
CA MET A 46 10.58 6.43 -5.54
C MET A 46 9.79 5.39 -6.31
N VAL A 47 8.75 5.83 -7.00
CA VAL A 47 7.86 4.99 -7.79
C VAL A 47 8.30 5.00 -9.24
N THR A 48 8.54 3.83 -9.82
CA THR A 48 8.78 3.67 -11.25
C THR A 48 7.73 2.74 -11.83
N GLU A 49 7.15 3.11 -12.95
CA GLU A 49 6.19 2.29 -13.67
C GLU A 49 6.68 2.03 -15.09
N SER A 50 6.58 0.80 -15.54
CA SER A 50 6.73 0.41 -16.92
C SER A 50 5.45 -0.24 -17.42
N THR A 51 5.04 0.10 -18.65
CA THR A 51 3.82 -0.44 -19.24
C THR A 51 4.14 -1.15 -20.55
N SER A 52 3.41 -2.23 -20.84
CA SER A 52 3.49 -2.96 -22.10
C SER A 52 2.09 -3.29 -22.64
N GLY A 53 1.99 -3.49 -23.96
CA GLY A 53 0.72 -3.80 -24.63
C GLY A 53 -0.07 -2.59 -25.12
N ARG A 54 0.44 -1.36 -25.01
CA ARG A 54 -0.13 -0.13 -25.59
C ARG A 54 0.54 0.23 -26.91
N GLN A 55 -0.19 0.90 -27.82
CA GLN A 55 0.38 1.42 -29.08
C GLN A 55 1.46 2.49 -28.85
N ASN A 56 1.41 3.21 -27.72
CA ASN A 56 2.41 4.21 -27.30
C ASN A 56 2.92 3.82 -25.93
N GLU A 57 3.78 2.82 -25.87
CA GLU A 57 4.41 2.41 -24.62
C GLU A 57 5.30 3.52 -24.07
N ILE A 58 5.08 3.91 -22.82
CA ILE A 58 6.05 4.68 -22.06
C ILE A 58 6.93 3.63 -21.36
N PRO A 59 8.18 3.43 -21.80
CA PRO A 59 8.97 2.31 -21.30
C PRO A 59 9.23 2.39 -19.80
N VAL A 60 9.43 3.60 -19.27
CA VAL A 60 9.58 3.85 -17.83
C VAL A 60 9.25 5.32 -17.53
N TRP A 61 8.45 5.57 -16.50
CA TRP A 61 8.36 6.87 -15.86
C TRP A 61 8.60 6.73 -14.35
N GLY A 62 8.98 7.79 -13.69
CA GLY A 62 9.24 7.79 -12.26
C GLY A 62 8.72 9.04 -11.57
N GLU A 63 8.27 8.88 -10.34
CA GLU A 63 7.84 9.96 -9.48
C GLU A 63 8.39 9.76 -8.06
N GLU A 64 8.70 10.85 -7.38
CA GLU A 64 9.20 10.84 -6.01
C GLU A 64 8.17 11.49 -5.09
N TYR A 65 7.77 10.75 -4.05
CA TYR A 65 6.82 11.21 -3.04
C TYR A 65 7.51 11.30 -1.69
N PRO A 66 7.79 12.50 -1.18
CA PRO A 66 8.17 12.65 0.22
C PRO A 66 6.95 12.46 1.12
N SER A 67 7.15 11.85 2.28
CA SER A 67 6.09 11.65 3.26
C SER A 67 6.61 11.73 4.69
N VAL A 68 5.82 12.32 5.56
CA VAL A 68 6.10 12.41 7.00
C VAL A 68 4.88 11.93 7.76
N PHE A 69 5.07 10.97 8.66
CA PHE A 69 4.00 10.40 9.44
C PHE A 69 4.47 9.92 10.81
N MET A 70 3.55 9.86 11.76
CA MET A 70 3.71 9.09 12.99
C MET A 70 3.17 7.69 12.77
N ARG A 71 3.80 6.69 13.37
CA ARG A 71 3.29 5.32 13.42
C ARG A 71 3.45 4.79 14.84
N ASP A 72 2.36 4.24 15.39
CA ASP A 72 2.38 3.66 16.71
C ASP A 72 2.86 2.19 16.70
N GLU A 73 3.06 1.63 17.89
CA GLU A 73 3.49 0.25 18.09
C GLU A 73 2.48 -0.80 17.59
N LEU A 74 1.22 -0.42 17.43
CA LEU A 74 0.18 -1.30 16.90
C LEU A 74 0.06 -1.22 15.37
N GLY A 75 0.70 -0.23 14.74
CA GLY A 75 0.73 -0.08 13.30
C GLY A 75 -0.13 1.05 12.75
N THR A 76 -0.80 1.84 13.63
CA THR A 76 -1.67 2.97 13.23
C THR A 76 -0.83 4.13 12.71
N TYR A 77 -1.27 4.71 11.61
CA TYR A 77 -0.68 5.92 11.04
C TYR A 77 -1.42 7.17 11.49
N ASP A 78 -0.65 8.20 11.87
CA ASP A 78 -1.09 9.59 11.93
C ASP A 78 -0.33 10.35 10.85
N ILE A 79 -1.04 10.69 9.77
CA ILE A 79 -0.47 11.24 8.53
C ILE A 79 -1.35 12.34 7.97
N GLU A 80 -0.76 13.47 7.59
CA GLU A 80 -1.49 14.57 6.98
C GLU A 80 -2.10 14.16 5.62
N LYS A 81 -3.30 14.69 5.32
CA LYS A 81 -4.04 14.38 4.08
C LYS A 81 -3.31 14.74 2.77
N LYS A 82 -2.35 15.65 2.82
CA LYS A 82 -1.56 16.08 1.64
C LYS A 82 -0.62 15.00 1.10
N TYR A 83 -0.34 13.95 1.87
CA TYR A 83 0.59 12.91 1.46
C TYR A 83 -0.13 11.78 0.73
N PHE A 84 0.37 11.42 -0.46
CA PHE A 84 -0.14 10.32 -1.26
C PHE A 84 0.42 8.96 -0.86
N MET A 85 1.59 8.94 -0.22
CA MET A 85 2.25 7.71 0.20
C MET A 85 2.38 7.62 1.73
N PRO A 86 2.33 6.40 2.27
CA PRO A 86 2.08 5.11 1.61
C PRO A 86 0.63 5.01 1.10
N VAL A 87 0.40 4.19 0.06
CA VAL A 87 -0.96 3.93 -0.47
C VAL A 87 -1.78 3.19 0.58
N VAL A 88 -1.32 2.03 1.04
CA VAL A 88 -1.99 1.25 2.08
C VAL A 88 -1.52 1.70 3.44
N ARG A 89 -2.46 2.07 4.31
CA ARG A 89 -2.22 2.57 5.67
C ARG A 89 -2.99 1.73 6.68
N ASP A 90 -2.45 1.66 7.90
CA ASP A 90 -3.05 0.90 8.99
C ASP A 90 -3.14 -0.61 8.70
N VAL A 91 -2.12 -1.14 8.00
CA VAL A 91 -1.97 -2.57 7.67
C VAL A 91 -0.53 -3.03 7.93
N PRO A 92 -0.32 -4.06 8.77
CA PRO A 92 -1.30 -4.60 9.72
C PRO A 92 -1.47 -3.69 10.93
N ILE A 93 -2.67 -3.73 11.54
CA ILE A 93 -2.90 -3.25 12.90
C ILE A 93 -2.91 -4.45 13.82
N PHE A 94 -2.11 -4.41 14.88
CA PHE A 94 -2.02 -5.45 15.88
C PHE A 94 -3.02 -5.24 17.03
N PRO A 95 -3.59 -6.33 17.59
CA PRO A 95 -4.43 -6.23 18.77
C PRO A 95 -3.58 -5.95 20.03
N ARG A 96 -4.18 -5.31 21.03
CA ARG A 96 -3.53 -5.03 22.34
C ARG A 96 -3.37 -6.26 23.25
N ARG A 97 -3.63 -7.45 22.74
CA ARG A 97 -3.52 -8.72 23.46
C ARG A 97 -2.60 -9.68 22.73
N ASP A 98 -2.08 -10.64 23.44
CA ASP A 98 -1.36 -11.75 22.82
C ASP A 98 -2.31 -12.55 21.90
N VAL A 99 -1.76 -13.02 20.78
CA VAL A 99 -2.49 -13.80 19.77
C VAL A 99 -1.85 -15.17 19.64
N LYS A 100 -2.68 -16.22 19.70
CA LYS A 100 -2.25 -17.61 19.50
C LYS A 100 -2.44 -18.03 18.06
N VAL A 101 -1.71 -19.07 17.64
CA VAL A 101 -1.89 -19.68 16.32
C VAL A 101 -3.35 -20.08 16.10
N GLY A 102 -3.90 -19.68 14.96
CA GLY A 102 -5.30 -19.88 14.57
C GLY A 102 -6.25 -18.79 15.06
N GLU A 103 -5.82 -17.88 15.93
CA GLU A 103 -6.66 -16.76 16.34
C GLU A 103 -6.67 -15.64 15.29
N SER A 104 -7.82 -14.97 15.23
CA SER A 104 -8.08 -13.89 14.29
C SER A 104 -8.47 -12.60 15.00
N TRP A 105 -8.31 -11.48 14.31
CA TRP A 105 -8.78 -10.16 14.73
C TRP A 105 -9.15 -9.32 13.51
N THR A 106 -9.84 -8.22 13.74
CA THR A 106 -10.24 -7.27 12.70
C THR A 106 -9.75 -5.88 13.09
N ALA A 107 -9.33 -5.10 12.11
CA ALA A 107 -8.98 -3.70 12.29
C ALA A 107 -9.33 -2.89 11.05
N GLU A 108 -9.53 -1.59 11.24
CA GLU A 108 -9.78 -0.66 10.15
C GLU A 108 -8.46 -0.24 9.48
N GLY A 109 -8.54 -0.07 8.16
CA GLY A 109 -7.47 0.45 7.34
C GLY A 109 -8.01 1.30 6.21
N HIS A 110 -7.12 1.88 5.42
CA HIS A 110 -7.53 2.65 4.25
C HIS A 110 -6.45 2.68 3.18
N GLU A 111 -6.89 2.89 1.94
CA GLU A 111 -6.01 3.18 0.81
C GLU A 111 -6.07 4.66 0.44
N ALA A 112 -4.95 5.23 0.03
CA ALA A 112 -4.80 6.61 -0.43
C ALA A 112 -4.32 6.60 -1.87
N HIS A 113 -5.25 6.73 -2.82
CA HIS A 113 -4.93 6.70 -4.24
C HIS A 113 -4.59 8.09 -4.79
N ASP A 114 -3.59 8.15 -5.65
CA ASP A 114 -3.24 9.35 -6.40
C ASP A 114 -4.08 9.43 -7.68
N MET A 115 -5.09 10.30 -7.66
CA MET A 115 -6.03 10.48 -8.77
C MET A 115 -5.73 11.74 -9.60
N ARG A 116 -4.58 12.42 -9.37
CA ARG A 116 -4.22 13.66 -10.06
C ARG A 116 -4.16 13.50 -11.58
N ARG A 117 -3.51 12.43 -12.05
CA ARG A 117 -3.32 12.20 -13.50
C ARG A 117 -4.60 11.83 -14.22
N SER A 118 -5.43 11.01 -13.57
CA SER A 118 -6.63 10.45 -14.21
C SER A 118 -7.85 11.36 -14.09
N PHE A 119 -7.94 12.11 -12.98
CA PHE A 119 -9.18 12.85 -12.66
C PHE A 119 -8.93 14.28 -12.16
N ASP A 120 -7.67 14.76 -12.16
CA ASP A 120 -7.26 16.08 -11.64
C ASP A 120 -7.68 16.34 -10.17
N ILE A 121 -7.79 15.27 -9.38
CA ILE A 121 -8.10 15.35 -7.93
C ILE A 121 -6.80 15.59 -7.18
N GLN A 122 -6.67 16.79 -6.60
CA GLN A 122 -5.40 17.27 -6.00
C GLN A 122 -5.12 16.72 -4.60
N GLU A 123 -6.07 16.06 -3.97
CA GLU A 123 -5.92 15.40 -2.67
C GLU A 123 -5.98 13.87 -2.85
N PRO A 124 -5.33 13.08 -1.96
CA PRO A 124 -5.46 11.64 -1.99
C PRO A 124 -6.92 11.18 -1.88
N TRP A 125 -7.30 10.29 -2.78
CA TRP A 125 -8.58 9.61 -2.73
C TRP A 125 -8.53 8.52 -1.66
N ILE A 126 -9.20 8.76 -0.52
CA ILE A 126 -9.16 7.87 0.63
C ILE A 126 -10.30 6.87 0.58
N VAL A 127 -9.96 5.59 0.56
CA VAL A 127 -10.88 4.46 0.51
C VAL A 127 -10.74 3.63 1.78
N PRO A 128 -11.69 3.70 2.73
CA PRO A 128 -11.65 2.93 3.96
C PRO A 128 -12.06 1.47 3.72
N PHE A 129 -11.51 0.57 4.52
CA PHE A 129 -11.88 -0.84 4.56
C PHE A 129 -11.71 -1.42 5.96
N SER A 130 -12.29 -2.60 6.19
CA SER A 130 -12.05 -3.41 7.39
C SER A 130 -11.25 -4.64 7.00
N ALA A 131 -10.09 -4.83 7.64
CA ALA A 131 -9.19 -5.94 7.39
C ALA A 131 -9.36 -7.03 8.47
N HIS A 132 -9.42 -8.27 8.02
CA HIS A 132 -9.44 -9.46 8.86
C HIS A 132 -8.09 -10.15 8.82
N TYR A 133 -7.49 -10.36 9.98
CA TYR A 133 -6.19 -10.98 10.13
C TYR A 133 -6.30 -12.32 10.85
N THR A 134 -5.43 -13.28 10.48
CA THR A 134 -5.29 -14.56 11.17
C THR A 134 -3.81 -14.85 11.39
N TYR A 135 -3.43 -15.13 12.63
CA TYR A 135 -2.08 -15.59 12.92
C TYR A 135 -1.95 -17.09 12.63
N THR A 136 -1.19 -17.46 11.61
CA THR A 136 -1.09 -18.86 11.14
C THR A 136 0.09 -19.63 11.70
N GLY A 137 1.05 -18.95 12.35
CA GLY A 137 2.20 -19.59 12.97
C GLY A 137 3.53 -18.93 12.64
N THR A 138 4.59 -19.73 12.59
CA THR A 138 5.96 -19.22 12.33
C THR A 138 6.64 -20.01 11.23
N VAL A 139 7.56 -19.34 10.53
CA VAL A 139 8.53 -19.96 9.61
C VAL A 139 9.96 -19.60 10.04
N LYS A 140 10.92 -20.45 9.69
CA LYS A 140 12.35 -20.15 9.89
C LYS A 140 12.99 -19.81 8.56
N GLU A 141 13.57 -18.63 8.46
CA GLU A 141 14.28 -18.14 7.29
C GLU A 141 15.61 -17.51 7.73
N GLU A 142 16.72 -17.91 7.13
CA GLU A 142 18.06 -17.36 7.38
C GLU A 142 18.42 -17.27 8.88
N GLY A 143 18.01 -18.27 9.67
CA GLY A 143 18.24 -18.31 11.12
C GLY A 143 17.31 -17.44 11.96
N ARG A 144 16.37 -16.70 11.35
CA ARG A 144 15.33 -15.89 12.00
C ARG A 144 14.02 -16.67 12.09
N THR A 145 13.24 -16.35 13.10
CA THR A 145 11.86 -16.83 13.22
C THR A 145 10.93 -15.70 12.85
N LEU A 146 10.16 -15.88 11.78
CA LEU A 146 9.18 -14.91 11.31
C LEU A 146 7.77 -15.41 11.66
N HIS A 147 6.93 -14.52 12.18
CA HIS A 147 5.52 -14.76 12.43
C HIS A 147 4.73 -14.54 11.14
N VAL A 148 3.87 -15.49 10.80
CA VAL A 148 3.08 -15.45 9.57
C VAL A 148 1.66 -15.04 9.90
N ILE A 149 1.21 -13.97 9.24
CA ILE A 149 -0.13 -13.39 9.41
C ILE A 149 -0.79 -13.34 8.04
N GLU A 150 -1.93 -13.98 7.90
CA GLU A 150 -2.80 -13.80 6.74
C GLU A 150 -3.70 -12.60 6.98
N GLY A 151 -3.71 -11.66 6.03
CA GLY A 151 -4.60 -10.49 6.02
C GLY A 151 -5.54 -10.56 4.83
N ARG A 152 -6.80 -10.20 5.05
CA ARG A 152 -7.80 -10.11 3.98
C ARG A 152 -8.67 -8.90 4.21
N TYR A 153 -8.93 -8.12 3.16
CA TYR A 153 -9.94 -7.09 3.19
C TYR A 153 -10.72 -7.04 1.88
N ASN A 154 -11.98 -6.63 2.01
CA ASN A 154 -12.82 -6.30 0.87
C ASN A 154 -13.10 -4.81 0.91
N ILE A 155 -13.04 -4.19 -0.24
CA ILE A 155 -13.37 -2.78 -0.43
C ILE A 155 -14.77 -2.69 -1.03
N TYR A 156 -15.60 -1.88 -0.41
CA TYR A 156 -16.83 -1.35 -0.99
C TYR A 156 -17.01 0.08 -0.50
N TYR A 157 -16.76 1.03 -1.37
CA TYR A 157 -16.76 2.45 -1.04
C TYR A 157 -17.50 3.27 -2.07
N ASP A 158 -18.55 3.98 -1.65
CA ASP A 158 -19.24 4.99 -2.41
C ASP A 158 -18.75 6.37 -2.00
N SER A 159 -18.28 7.16 -2.96
CA SER A 159 -17.78 8.49 -2.69
C SER A 159 -18.87 9.43 -2.19
N PRO A 160 -18.70 10.05 -1.03
CA PRO A 160 -19.66 11.03 -0.53
C PRO A 160 -19.71 12.31 -1.37
N THR A 161 -18.69 12.57 -2.20
CA THR A 161 -18.58 13.79 -3.01
C THR A 161 -19.41 13.72 -4.30
N VAL A 162 -19.84 12.53 -4.72
CA VAL A 162 -20.59 12.30 -5.98
C VAL A 162 -22.03 11.85 -5.75
N LYS A 163 -22.64 12.28 -4.64
CA LYS A 163 -24.03 11.89 -4.30
C LYS A 163 -25.08 12.36 -5.31
N ASP A 164 -24.89 13.51 -5.95
CA ASP A 164 -25.76 14.02 -7.01
C ASP A 164 -25.08 13.85 -8.38
N ARG A 165 -25.02 12.60 -8.84
CA ARG A 165 -24.37 12.23 -10.12
C ARG A 165 -24.98 12.97 -11.32
N ALA A 166 -26.26 13.33 -11.26
CA ALA A 166 -26.95 13.98 -12.37
C ALA A 166 -26.52 15.43 -12.62
N SER A 167 -25.94 16.09 -11.62
CA SER A 167 -25.46 17.48 -11.72
C SER A 167 -23.99 17.60 -12.13
N LEU A 168 -23.24 16.47 -12.17
CA LEU A 168 -21.82 16.48 -12.45
C LEU A 168 -21.54 16.54 -13.95
N THR A 169 -20.66 17.46 -14.34
CA THR A 169 -20.19 17.67 -15.72
C THR A 169 -18.85 17.00 -16.02
N SER A 170 -18.18 16.50 -15.00
CA SER A 170 -16.88 15.81 -15.09
C SER A 170 -17.03 14.34 -14.70
N ASP A 171 -16.29 13.47 -15.37
CA ASP A 171 -16.24 12.05 -15.04
C ASP A 171 -15.29 11.86 -13.86
N LEU A 172 -15.83 11.61 -12.68
CA LEU A 172 -15.08 11.46 -11.41
C LEU A 172 -15.24 10.04 -10.88
N PRO A 173 -14.28 9.52 -10.10
CA PRO A 173 -14.43 8.24 -9.42
C PRO A 173 -15.60 8.31 -8.44
N ALA A 174 -16.52 7.35 -8.54
CA ALA A 174 -17.75 7.30 -7.76
C ALA A 174 -17.77 6.15 -6.76
N THR A 175 -17.44 4.94 -7.24
CA THR A 175 -17.38 3.73 -6.41
C THR A 175 -16.02 3.07 -6.52
N THR A 176 -15.57 2.46 -5.43
CA THR A 176 -14.40 1.58 -5.43
C THR A 176 -14.81 0.25 -4.81
N MET A 177 -14.55 -0.83 -5.53
CA MET A 177 -14.80 -2.20 -5.07
C MET A 177 -13.55 -3.03 -5.29
N GLY A 178 -13.30 -4.00 -4.40
CA GLY A 178 -12.14 -4.85 -4.57
C GLY A 178 -11.89 -5.77 -3.41
N PHE A 179 -10.78 -6.47 -3.50
CA PHE A 179 -10.24 -7.28 -2.41
C PHE A 179 -8.71 -7.25 -2.43
N SER A 180 -8.13 -7.54 -1.27
CA SER A 180 -6.73 -7.88 -1.11
C SER A 180 -6.61 -9.11 -0.20
N HIS A 181 -5.72 -10.03 -0.60
CA HIS A 181 -5.29 -11.16 0.21
C HIS A 181 -3.78 -11.06 0.40
N GLN A 182 -3.35 -10.97 1.64
CA GLN A 182 -1.95 -10.74 2.01
C GLN A 182 -1.41 -11.85 2.88
N THR A 183 -0.15 -12.20 2.68
CA THR A 183 0.64 -12.98 3.64
C THR A 183 1.79 -12.11 4.12
N LEU A 184 1.75 -11.74 5.39
CA LEU A 184 2.70 -10.87 6.05
C LEU A 184 3.68 -11.70 6.88
N TYR A 185 4.97 -11.42 6.80
CA TYR A 185 6.03 -12.07 7.55
C TYR A 185 6.67 -11.06 8.49
N TRP A 186 6.36 -11.21 9.77
CA TRP A 186 6.73 -10.27 10.82
C TRP A 186 7.88 -10.78 11.66
N ASP A 187 8.91 -9.97 11.82
CA ASP A 187 10.04 -10.23 12.70
C ASP A 187 9.81 -9.58 14.07
N ASN A 188 9.39 -10.37 15.06
CA ASN A 188 9.15 -9.88 16.41
C ASN A 188 10.41 -9.34 17.10
N HIS A 189 11.58 -9.87 16.73
CA HIS A 189 12.84 -9.40 17.31
C HIS A 189 13.16 -7.96 16.87
N LYS A 190 12.84 -7.65 15.61
CA LYS A 190 13.00 -6.30 15.06
C LYS A 190 11.80 -5.41 15.29
N GLY A 191 10.64 -5.97 15.64
CA GLY A 191 9.38 -5.24 15.68
C GLY A 191 8.98 -4.68 14.31
N ALA A 192 9.26 -5.40 13.23
CA ALA A 192 9.08 -4.90 11.87
C ALA A 192 8.63 -5.99 10.89
N LEU A 193 7.94 -5.57 9.83
CA LEU A 193 7.68 -6.41 8.68
C LEU A 193 9.02 -6.82 8.04
N SER A 194 9.17 -8.10 7.71
CA SER A 194 10.32 -8.61 6.95
C SER A 194 10.00 -8.61 5.44
N ARG A 195 8.87 -9.14 5.08
CA ARG A 195 8.35 -9.16 3.71
C ARG A 195 6.85 -9.38 3.68
N TYR A 196 6.21 -9.13 2.55
CA TYR A 196 4.83 -9.57 2.29
C TYR A 196 4.65 -10.00 0.84
N ASN A 197 3.61 -10.82 0.63
CA ASN A 197 3.05 -11.13 -0.67
C ASN A 197 1.57 -10.78 -0.66
N GLU A 198 1.05 -10.35 -1.81
CA GLU A 198 -0.34 -9.92 -1.95
C GLU A 198 -0.90 -10.35 -3.31
N GLU A 199 -2.17 -10.72 -3.34
CA GLU A 199 -3.02 -10.80 -4.51
C GLU A 199 -4.16 -9.81 -4.33
N PHE A 200 -4.43 -8.99 -5.35
CA PHE A 200 -5.45 -7.96 -5.26
C PHE A 200 -6.25 -7.81 -6.55
N ARG A 201 -7.43 -7.26 -6.39
CA ARG A 201 -8.26 -6.75 -7.47
C ARG A 201 -8.99 -5.51 -6.98
N ILE A 202 -8.89 -4.41 -7.72
CA ILE A 202 -9.55 -3.14 -7.43
C ILE A 202 -10.28 -2.69 -8.69
N VAL A 203 -11.54 -2.32 -8.54
CA VAL A 203 -12.37 -1.75 -9.61
C VAL A 203 -12.86 -0.39 -9.16
N ILE A 204 -12.58 0.63 -9.95
CA ILE A 204 -13.06 2.00 -9.77
C ILE A 204 -14.08 2.28 -10.87
N GLU A 205 -15.32 2.53 -10.46
CA GLU A 205 -16.38 2.99 -11.37
C GLU A 205 -16.51 4.50 -11.26
N THR A 206 -16.63 5.16 -12.40
CA THR A 206 -16.82 6.60 -12.49
C THR A 206 -18.29 7.00 -12.56
N VAL A 207 -18.55 8.30 -12.42
CA VAL A 207 -19.90 8.89 -12.51
C VAL A 207 -20.59 8.54 -13.83
N PHE A 208 -19.84 8.48 -14.93
CA PHE A 208 -20.40 8.20 -16.28
C PHE A 208 -20.42 6.70 -16.60
N GLY A 209 -20.11 5.83 -15.61
CA GLY A 209 -20.17 4.39 -15.76
C GLY A 209 -18.93 3.77 -16.43
N ASN A 210 -17.83 4.55 -16.58
CA ASN A 210 -16.57 3.95 -16.97
C ASN A 210 -15.98 3.15 -15.82
N THR A 211 -15.31 2.04 -16.13
CA THR A 211 -14.65 1.20 -15.13
C THR A 211 -13.17 1.10 -15.41
N PHE A 212 -12.37 1.29 -14.35
CA PHE A 212 -10.94 0.99 -14.32
C PHE A 212 -10.74 -0.18 -13.38
N GLU A 213 -10.14 -1.26 -13.87
CA GLU A 213 -9.87 -2.43 -13.06
C GLU A 213 -8.37 -2.71 -13.05
N PHE A 214 -7.84 -2.95 -11.85
CA PHE A 214 -6.46 -3.31 -11.56
C PHE A 214 -6.48 -4.69 -10.91
N GLN A 215 -5.82 -5.67 -11.52
CA GLN A 215 -5.75 -7.03 -10.99
C GLN A 215 -4.31 -7.51 -11.05
N GLY A 216 -3.75 -7.92 -9.92
CA GLY A 216 -2.36 -8.28 -9.88
C GLY A 216 -1.88 -8.92 -8.61
N VAL A 217 -0.55 -8.98 -8.54
CA VAL A 217 0.19 -9.44 -7.37
C VAL A 217 1.20 -8.39 -6.95
N ALA A 218 1.42 -8.27 -5.65
CA ALA A 218 2.44 -7.41 -5.08
C ALA A 218 3.33 -8.20 -4.12
N GLN A 219 4.58 -7.77 -4.02
CA GLN A 219 5.51 -8.28 -3.03
C GLN A 219 6.40 -7.16 -2.54
N ALA A 220 6.86 -7.25 -1.30
CA ALA A 220 7.88 -6.35 -0.78
C ALA A 220 8.82 -7.06 0.18
N GLU A 221 10.05 -6.55 0.23
CA GLU A 221 11.09 -6.95 1.18
C GLU A 221 11.61 -5.72 1.92
N VAL A 222 11.84 -5.89 3.20
CA VAL A 222 12.39 -4.85 4.09
C VAL A 222 13.82 -5.20 4.44
N SER A 223 14.74 -4.26 4.21
CA SER A 223 16.15 -4.39 4.57
C SER A 223 16.60 -3.26 5.50
N ASP A 224 17.56 -3.57 6.36
CA ASP A 224 18.20 -2.55 7.17
C ASP A 224 19.09 -1.67 6.28
N PHE A 225 19.12 -0.38 6.57
CA PHE A 225 20.08 0.51 5.94
C PHE A 225 21.42 0.35 6.65
N VAL A 226 22.37 -0.34 6.02
CA VAL A 226 23.76 -0.27 6.40
C VAL A 226 24.38 0.91 5.67
N ALA A 227 24.65 2.01 6.38
CA ALA A 227 25.42 3.10 5.80
C ALA A 227 26.75 2.52 5.29
N PRO A 228 27.15 2.82 4.04
CA PRO A 228 28.47 2.39 3.57
C PRO A 228 29.52 2.94 4.55
N SER A 229 30.35 2.05 5.08
CA SER A 229 31.51 2.47 5.87
C SER A 229 32.34 3.34 4.93
N VAL A 230 32.48 4.61 5.27
CA VAL A 230 33.44 5.48 4.60
C VAL A 230 34.80 4.97 5.04
N GLU A 231 35.39 4.05 4.28
CA GLU A 231 36.82 3.79 4.40
C GLU A 231 37.53 5.11 4.18
N LYS A 232 38.14 5.61 5.23
CA LYS A 232 39.08 6.73 5.08
C LYS A 232 40.18 6.21 4.17
N ILE A 233 40.16 6.69 2.93
CA ILE A 233 41.29 6.50 2.02
C ILE A 233 42.48 7.20 2.70
N PRO A 234 43.60 6.47 2.88
CA PRO A 234 44.77 6.98 3.57
C PRO A 234 45.41 8.18 2.84
#